data_51b9646e1d6c1a7be89e18dbeff6a54a
#
_entry.id   51b9646e1d6c1a7be89e18dbeff6a54a
#
_cell.length_a   1.000
_cell.length_b   1.000
_cell.length_c   1.000
_cell.angle_alpha   90.00
_cell.angle_beta   90.00
_cell.angle_gamma   90.00
#
_symmetry.space_group_name_H-M   'P 1'
#
loop_
_entity.id
_entity.type
_entity.pdbx_description
1 polymer ?
#
loop_
_entity_poly.entity_id
_entity_poly.type
_entity_poly.pdbx_seq_one_letter_code
_entity_poly.pdbx_strand_id
1 'polypeptide(L)'
;ENKTISVSKQAGRNSAGEPDITRPKTENSIRKISIPQDAVDLLVAEHQKHPSNPWMFPSPKTGEMYHPDSVVNIHKKILKDAGLEHLRFHDLRHTFATLALQNGVDVKTVSSMLGHFDAGFTLRTYTHVTRQMQESAAEKMGNFMAQVM
;
A
#
# COMPACT_ATOMS: atom_id res chain seq x y z
N GLU A 1 -8.20 20.12 -0.60
CA GLU A 1 -7.98 18.93 -1.43
C GLU A 1 -7.97 17.68 -0.55
N ASN A 2 -8.52 16.57 -1.03
CA ASN A 2 -9.04 15.49 -0.18
C ASN A 2 -7.97 14.51 0.36
N LYS A 3 -6.66 14.76 0.16
CA LYS A 3 -5.55 13.86 0.60
C LYS A 3 -5.82 12.38 0.31
N THR A 4 -6.24 12.06 -0.93
CA THR A 4 -6.61 10.71 -1.31
C THR A 4 -5.93 10.27 -2.60
N ILE A 5 -5.59 9.00 -2.68
CA ILE A 5 -5.18 8.31 -3.90
C ILE A 5 -6.39 7.51 -4.41
N SER A 6 -6.78 7.73 -5.67
CA SER A 6 -7.81 6.95 -6.33
C SER A 6 -7.17 5.83 -7.16
N VAL A 7 -7.43 4.58 -6.78
CA VAL A 7 -7.02 3.40 -7.55
C VAL A 7 -8.18 3.02 -8.46
N SER A 8 -8.11 3.38 -9.74
CA SER A 8 -9.16 3.10 -10.75
C SER A 8 -8.62 2.41 -12.00
N LYS A 9 -7.29 2.27 -12.07
CA LYS A 9 -6.58 1.66 -13.20
C LYS A 9 -5.48 0.75 -12.68
N GLN A 10 -5.07 -0.20 -13.49
CA GLN A 10 -3.90 -1.04 -13.22
C GLN A 10 -2.95 -0.99 -14.42
N ALA A 11 -1.66 -0.95 -14.15
CA ALA A 11 -0.63 -1.15 -15.16
C ALA A 11 -0.39 -2.66 -15.32
N GLY A 12 -0.32 -3.10 -16.55
CA GLY A 12 -0.07 -4.49 -16.93
C GLY A 12 0.74 -4.55 -18.20
N ARG A 13 0.61 -5.67 -18.91
CA ARG A 13 1.18 -5.86 -20.25
C ARG A 13 0.07 -6.28 -21.21
N ASN A 14 0.16 -5.81 -22.45
CA ASN A 14 -0.66 -6.31 -23.55
C ASN A 14 -0.12 -7.66 -24.05
N SER A 15 -0.77 -8.23 -25.07
CA SER A 15 -0.36 -9.49 -25.70
C SER A 15 1.03 -9.43 -26.36
N ALA A 16 1.51 -8.25 -26.71
CA ALA A 16 2.85 -8.03 -27.25
C ALA A 16 3.93 -7.84 -26.16
N GLY A 17 3.55 -7.87 -24.87
CA GLY A 17 4.46 -7.67 -23.74
C GLY A 17 4.73 -6.20 -23.39
N GLU A 18 4.10 -5.24 -24.08
CA GLU A 18 4.28 -3.82 -23.86
C GLU A 18 3.44 -3.32 -22.68
N PRO A 19 3.86 -2.25 -22.00
CA PRO A 19 3.08 -1.64 -20.91
C PRO A 19 1.68 -1.25 -21.39
N ASP A 20 0.67 -1.63 -20.63
CA ASP A 20 -0.72 -1.32 -20.92
C ASP A 20 -1.47 -0.92 -19.65
N ILE A 21 -2.50 -0.09 -19.80
CA ILE A 21 -3.33 0.39 -18.71
C ILE A 21 -4.74 -0.13 -18.91
N THR A 22 -5.16 -0.94 -17.98
CA THR A 22 -6.49 -1.55 -17.98
C THR A 22 -7.29 -1.18 -16.74
N ARG A 23 -8.59 -1.43 -16.79
CA ARG A 23 -9.44 -1.37 -15.61
C ARG A 23 -9.12 -2.56 -14.69
N PRO A 24 -9.14 -2.38 -13.36
CA PRO A 24 -8.97 -3.48 -12.42
C PRO A 24 -10.00 -4.59 -12.67
N LYS A 25 -9.60 -5.84 -12.46
CA LYS A 25 -10.43 -7.02 -12.74
C LYS A 25 -11.70 -7.12 -11.89
N THR A 26 -11.74 -6.49 -10.73
CA THR A 26 -12.86 -6.52 -9.80
C THR A 26 -13.25 -5.13 -9.35
N GLU A 27 -14.52 -4.90 -9.10
CA GLU A 27 -15.06 -3.64 -8.56
C GLU A 27 -14.38 -3.26 -7.23
N ASN A 28 -14.11 -4.22 -6.37
CA ASN A 28 -13.44 -3.99 -5.07
C ASN A 28 -11.98 -3.52 -5.20
N SER A 29 -11.39 -3.68 -6.38
CA SER A 29 -10.06 -3.12 -6.66
C SER A 29 -10.09 -1.62 -6.90
N ILE A 30 -11.27 -1.07 -7.24
CA ILE A 30 -11.47 0.39 -7.40
C ILE A 30 -11.73 0.96 -6.01
N ARG A 31 -10.84 1.82 -5.56
CA ARG A 31 -10.91 2.37 -4.20
C ARG A 31 -10.24 3.73 -4.09
N LYS A 32 -10.60 4.45 -3.04
CA LYS A 32 -9.91 5.66 -2.59
C LYS A 32 -9.18 5.36 -1.28
N ILE A 33 -7.94 5.77 -1.20
CA ILE A 33 -7.08 5.56 -0.03
C ILE A 33 -6.71 6.95 0.50
N SER A 34 -7.06 7.23 1.75
CA SER A 34 -6.59 8.44 2.44
C SER A 34 -5.10 8.30 2.77
N ILE A 35 -4.35 9.37 2.58
CA ILE A 35 -2.92 9.43 2.86
C ILE A 35 -2.60 10.59 3.81
N PRO A 36 -1.54 10.47 4.64
CA PRO A 36 -1.13 11.53 5.55
C PRO A 36 -0.56 12.73 4.78
N GLN A 37 -0.49 13.89 5.46
CA GLN A 37 0.00 15.14 4.84
C GLN A 37 1.41 14.98 4.30
N ASP A 38 2.31 14.37 5.06
CA ASP A 38 3.70 14.16 4.65
C ASP A 38 3.82 13.39 3.32
N ALA A 39 2.94 12.40 3.09
CA ALA A 39 2.89 11.69 1.81
C ALA A 39 2.40 12.60 0.68
N VAL A 40 1.42 13.48 0.96
CA VAL A 40 0.96 14.48 -0.03
C VAL A 40 2.10 15.41 -0.40
N ASP A 41 2.84 15.92 0.58
CA ASP A 41 3.94 16.87 0.37
C ASP A 41 5.06 16.24 -0.47
N LEU A 42 5.41 14.99 -0.19
CA LEU A 42 6.36 14.22 -1.01
C LEU A 42 5.90 14.06 -2.46
N LEU A 43 4.62 13.74 -2.67
CA LEU A 43 4.05 13.58 -4.02
C LEU A 43 4.01 14.92 -4.77
N VAL A 44 3.67 16.01 -4.08
CA VAL A 44 3.69 17.36 -4.67
C VAL A 44 5.11 17.75 -5.08
N ALA A 45 6.08 17.56 -4.19
CA ALA A 45 7.47 17.84 -4.47
C ALA A 45 8.02 17.01 -5.64
N GLU A 46 7.59 15.75 -5.76
CA GLU A 46 7.96 14.90 -6.89
C GLU A 46 7.36 15.42 -8.20
N HIS A 47 6.06 15.72 -8.21
CA HIS A 47 5.39 16.22 -9.42
C HIS A 47 5.96 17.57 -9.91
N GLN A 48 6.41 18.44 -9.00
CA GLN A 48 7.04 19.71 -9.34
C GLN A 48 8.34 19.57 -10.17
N LYS A 49 8.98 18.41 -10.17
CA LYS A 49 10.16 18.13 -11.01
C LYS A 49 9.82 17.98 -12.50
N HIS A 50 8.54 17.68 -12.81
CA HIS A 50 8.06 17.44 -14.17
C HIS A 50 6.58 17.86 -14.34
N PRO A 51 6.22 19.13 -14.09
CA PRO A 51 4.85 19.61 -13.93
C PRO A 51 3.98 19.44 -15.18
N SER A 52 4.58 19.38 -16.36
CA SER A 52 3.87 19.17 -17.63
C SER A 52 3.67 17.71 -18.00
N ASN A 53 4.20 16.77 -17.21
CA ASN A 53 4.08 15.34 -17.48
C ASN A 53 2.81 14.78 -16.83
N PRO A 54 1.97 14.01 -17.54
CA PRO A 54 0.75 13.43 -16.97
C PRO A 54 1.02 12.32 -15.93
N TRP A 55 2.24 11.78 -15.93
CA TRP A 55 2.64 10.73 -15.00
C TRP A 55 3.21 11.31 -13.71
N MET A 56 2.76 10.81 -12.56
CA MET A 56 3.33 11.16 -11.27
C MET A 56 4.80 10.73 -11.15
N PHE A 57 5.15 9.59 -11.76
CA PHE A 57 6.49 9.03 -11.80
C PHE A 57 6.84 8.65 -13.24
N PRO A 58 7.25 9.61 -14.08
CA PRO A 58 7.66 9.30 -15.45
C PRO A 58 8.98 8.56 -15.48
N SER A 59 9.14 7.67 -16.44
CA SER A 59 10.43 7.03 -16.70
C SER A 59 11.46 8.10 -17.11
N PRO A 60 12.62 8.19 -16.46
CA PRO A 60 13.65 9.20 -16.79
C PRO A 60 14.25 8.99 -18.19
N LYS A 61 14.07 7.83 -18.80
CA LYS A 61 14.57 7.52 -20.14
C LYS A 61 13.61 7.92 -21.26
N THR A 62 12.30 7.80 -21.02
CA THR A 62 11.28 7.96 -22.06
C THR A 62 10.30 9.08 -21.77
N GLY A 63 10.19 9.55 -20.53
CA GLY A 63 9.14 10.48 -20.07
C GLY A 63 7.77 9.81 -19.91
N GLU A 64 7.62 8.55 -20.30
CA GLU A 64 6.38 7.78 -20.29
C GLU A 64 6.23 6.93 -19.02
N MET A 65 5.14 6.18 -18.93
CA MET A 65 4.90 5.24 -17.83
C MET A 65 6.06 4.24 -17.70
N TYR A 66 6.47 3.97 -16.45
CA TYR A 66 7.41 2.90 -16.19
C TYR A 66 6.87 1.54 -16.67
N HIS A 67 7.73 0.76 -17.32
CA HIS A 67 7.44 -0.66 -17.49
C HIS A 67 7.31 -1.32 -16.10
N PRO A 68 6.30 -2.19 -15.86
CA PRO A 68 6.08 -2.80 -14.54
C PRO A 68 7.32 -3.47 -13.94
N ASP A 69 8.12 -4.15 -14.76
CA ASP A 69 9.37 -4.79 -14.30
C ASP A 69 10.43 -3.79 -13.87
N SER A 70 10.44 -2.58 -14.45
CA SER A 70 11.41 -1.55 -14.07
C SER A 70 11.24 -1.14 -12.61
N VAL A 71 10.01 -1.06 -12.13
CA VAL A 71 9.71 -0.74 -10.72
C VAL A 71 10.25 -1.82 -9.79
N VAL A 72 10.05 -3.09 -10.15
CA VAL A 72 10.58 -4.24 -9.37
C VAL A 72 12.11 -4.24 -9.37
N ASN A 73 12.75 -3.93 -10.49
CA ASN A 73 14.21 -3.88 -10.60
C ASN A 73 14.80 -2.69 -9.83
N ILE A 74 14.14 -1.53 -9.83
CA ILE A 74 14.55 -0.38 -9.03
C ILE A 74 14.47 -0.74 -7.53
N HIS A 75 13.38 -1.38 -7.09
CA HIS A 75 13.24 -1.83 -5.71
C HIS A 75 14.36 -2.79 -5.30
N LYS A 76 14.67 -3.79 -6.14
CA LYS A 76 15.81 -4.71 -5.89
C LYS A 76 17.14 -3.97 -5.77
N LYS A 77 17.37 -2.97 -6.64
CA LYS A 77 18.58 -2.16 -6.58
C LYS A 77 18.66 -1.36 -5.28
N ILE A 78 17.57 -0.72 -4.87
CA ILE A 78 17.51 0.04 -3.61
C ILE A 78 17.86 -0.85 -2.41
N LEU A 79 17.27 -2.05 -2.32
CA LEU A 79 17.58 -2.99 -1.24
C LEU A 79 19.05 -3.38 -1.24
N LYS A 80 19.61 -3.70 -2.40
CA LYS A 80 21.02 -4.06 -2.55
C LYS A 80 21.95 -2.91 -2.12
N ASP A 81 21.67 -1.69 -2.59
CA ASP A 81 22.49 -0.50 -2.29
C ASP A 81 22.41 -0.14 -0.80
N ALA A 82 21.29 -0.45 -0.13
CA ALA A 82 21.11 -0.28 1.31
C ALA A 82 21.67 -1.44 2.16
N GLY A 83 22.22 -2.48 1.56
CA GLY A 83 22.69 -3.67 2.29
C GLY A 83 21.58 -4.48 2.96
N LEU A 84 20.34 -4.36 2.49
CA LEU A 84 19.19 -5.08 3.02
C LEU A 84 18.99 -6.41 2.32
N GLU A 85 18.43 -7.38 3.07
CA GLU A 85 18.03 -8.66 2.50
C GLU A 85 16.98 -8.51 1.40
N HIS A 86 16.91 -9.52 0.52
CA HIS A 86 15.96 -9.54 -0.57
C HIS A 86 14.51 -9.59 -0.04
N LEU A 87 13.75 -8.54 -0.33
CA LEU A 87 12.32 -8.42 -0.08
C LEU A 87 11.60 -8.27 -1.43
N ARG A 88 10.54 -9.05 -1.67
CA ARG A 88 9.74 -8.89 -2.88
C ARG A 88 8.96 -7.57 -2.83
N PHE A 89 8.75 -6.93 -3.96
CA PHE A 89 7.97 -5.69 -4.03
C PHE A 89 6.57 -5.84 -3.39
N HIS A 90 5.93 -6.99 -3.56
CA HIS A 90 4.63 -7.28 -2.96
C HIS A 90 4.67 -7.40 -1.42
N ASP A 91 5.81 -7.72 -0.85
CA ASP A 91 5.96 -7.85 0.61
C ASP A 91 5.85 -6.48 1.31
N LEU A 92 6.07 -5.36 0.61
CA LEU A 92 5.77 -4.01 1.11
C LEU A 92 4.29 -3.87 1.50
N ARG A 93 3.40 -4.50 0.73
CA ARG A 93 1.97 -4.55 1.03
C ARG A 93 1.68 -5.34 2.31
N HIS A 94 2.37 -6.47 2.51
CA HIS A 94 2.26 -7.25 3.74
C HIS A 94 2.81 -6.48 4.95
N THR A 95 3.94 -5.80 4.78
CA THR A 95 4.52 -4.93 5.82
C THR A 95 3.54 -3.84 6.23
N PHE A 96 2.96 -3.12 5.26
CA PHE A 96 1.94 -2.11 5.54
C PHE A 96 0.77 -2.68 6.35
N ALA A 97 0.20 -3.81 5.91
CA ALA A 97 -0.92 -4.43 6.59
C ALA A 97 -0.59 -4.85 8.03
N THR A 98 0.57 -5.47 8.24
CA THR A 98 1.05 -5.87 9.55
C THR A 98 1.21 -4.67 10.47
N LEU A 99 1.91 -3.63 10.02
CA LEU A 99 2.12 -2.42 10.82
C LEU A 99 0.82 -1.70 11.12
N ALA A 100 -0.10 -1.59 10.15
CA ALA A 100 -1.39 -0.96 10.37
C ALA A 100 -2.21 -1.68 11.45
N LEU A 101 -2.29 -3.01 11.38
CA LEU A 101 -2.98 -3.84 12.38
C LEU A 101 -2.32 -3.73 13.76
N GLN A 102 -0.99 -3.82 13.85
CA GLN A 102 -0.25 -3.66 15.11
C GLN A 102 -0.47 -2.30 15.76
N ASN A 103 -0.68 -1.25 14.95
CA ASN A 103 -1.02 0.10 15.44
C ASN A 103 -2.52 0.32 15.65
N GLY A 104 -3.32 -0.74 15.68
CA GLY A 104 -4.73 -0.70 16.07
C GLY A 104 -5.69 -0.27 14.95
N VAL A 105 -5.24 -0.20 13.70
CA VAL A 105 -6.17 0.01 12.58
C VAL A 105 -7.02 -1.24 12.41
N ASP A 106 -8.33 -1.09 12.35
CA ASP A 106 -9.24 -2.23 12.25
C ASP A 106 -9.08 -3.00 10.93
N VAL A 107 -9.35 -4.29 10.99
CA VAL A 107 -9.15 -5.23 9.88
C VAL A 107 -9.95 -4.86 8.63
N LYS A 108 -11.16 -4.31 8.80
CA LYS A 108 -12.04 -3.92 7.70
C LYS A 108 -11.45 -2.72 6.95
N THR A 109 -10.94 -1.74 7.69
CA THR A 109 -10.24 -0.59 7.12
C THR A 109 -8.99 -1.02 6.36
N VAL A 110 -8.12 -1.87 6.95
CA VAL A 110 -6.93 -2.39 6.27
C VAL A 110 -7.31 -3.17 5.01
N SER A 111 -8.32 -4.02 5.08
CA SER A 111 -8.85 -4.79 3.92
C SER A 111 -9.31 -3.86 2.80
N SER A 112 -10.05 -2.80 3.14
CA SER A 112 -10.53 -1.79 2.18
C SER A 112 -9.36 -1.04 1.52
N MET A 113 -8.39 -0.57 2.30
CA MET A 113 -7.20 0.12 1.78
C MET A 113 -6.40 -0.77 0.83
N LEU A 114 -6.30 -2.05 1.15
CA LEU A 114 -5.62 -3.04 0.31
C LEU A 114 -6.45 -3.45 -0.92
N GLY A 115 -7.78 -3.26 -0.92
CA GLY A 115 -8.68 -3.72 -1.98
C GLY A 115 -8.84 -5.24 -1.97
N HIS A 116 -8.86 -5.87 -0.78
CA HIS A 116 -9.22 -7.26 -0.65
C HIS A 116 -10.73 -7.42 -0.87
N PHE A 117 -11.13 -8.51 -1.54
CA PHE A 117 -12.53 -8.83 -1.76
C PHE A 117 -13.30 -9.04 -0.44
N ASP A 118 -12.62 -9.64 0.54
CA ASP A 118 -13.19 -10.03 1.82
C ASP A 118 -12.23 -9.75 2.97
N ALA A 119 -12.73 -9.17 4.06
CA ALA A 119 -11.96 -8.95 5.29
C ALA A 119 -11.50 -10.27 5.93
N GLY A 120 -12.22 -11.36 5.69
CA GLY A 120 -11.81 -12.70 6.12
C GLY A 120 -10.48 -13.15 5.52
N PHE A 121 -10.14 -12.72 4.29
CA PHE A 121 -8.83 -12.96 3.71
C PHE A 121 -7.73 -12.25 4.53
N THR A 122 -7.96 -10.99 4.88
CA THR A 122 -7.03 -10.22 5.74
C THR A 122 -6.88 -10.88 7.10
N LEU A 123 -7.95 -11.29 7.74
CA LEU A 123 -7.93 -12.02 9.02
C LEU A 123 -7.09 -13.29 8.93
N ARG A 124 -7.34 -14.16 7.95
CA ARG A 124 -6.59 -15.41 7.78
C ARG A 124 -5.10 -15.17 7.54
N THR A 125 -4.77 -14.19 6.72
CA THR A 125 -3.37 -13.88 6.35
C THR A 125 -2.59 -13.32 7.54
N TYR A 126 -3.24 -12.55 8.40
CA TYR A 126 -2.60 -11.83 9.54
C TYR A 126 -3.06 -12.33 10.91
N THR A 127 -3.42 -13.61 11.03
CA THR A 127 -3.93 -14.21 12.29
C THR A 127 -2.99 -14.01 13.47
N HIS A 128 -1.69 -14.07 13.27
CA HIS A 128 -0.69 -13.86 14.32
C HIS A 128 -0.74 -12.42 14.88
N VAL A 129 -1.00 -11.43 14.04
CA VAL A 129 -1.11 -10.03 14.46
C VAL A 129 -2.41 -9.80 15.23
N THR A 130 -3.52 -10.41 14.78
CA THR A 130 -4.82 -10.29 15.45
C THR A 130 -4.80 -10.91 16.85
N ARG A 131 -4.00 -11.97 17.08
CA ARG A 131 -3.81 -12.54 18.40
C ARG A 131 -3.12 -11.56 19.36
N GLN A 132 -2.05 -10.90 18.93
CA GLN A 132 -1.39 -9.85 19.73
C GLN A 132 -2.33 -8.69 20.03
N MET A 133 -3.21 -8.32 19.09
CA MET A 133 -4.23 -7.29 19.31
C MET A 133 -5.25 -7.72 20.39
N GLN A 134 -5.65 -8.99 20.43
CA GLN A 134 -6.54 -9.52 21.47
C GLN A 134 -5.89 -9.47 22.85
N GLU A 135 -4.63 -9.86 22.96
CA GLU A 135 -3.86 -9.80 24.21
C GLU A 135 -3.76 -8.35 24.72
N SER A 136 -3.41 -7.39 23.84
CA SER A 136 -3.37 -5.96 24.18
C SER A 136 -4.74 -5.40 24.55
N ALA A 137 -5.81 -5.83 23.89
CA ALA A 137 -7.17 -5.40 24.21
C ALA A 137 -7.61 -5.94 25.58
N ALA A 138 -7.27 -7.18 25.91
CA ALA A 138 -7.56 -7.75 27.24
C ALA A 138 -6.86 -6.99 28.37
N GLU A 139 -5.59 -6.63 28.15
CA GLU A 139 -4.84 -5.81 29.11
C GLU A 139 -5.45 -4.41 29.31
N LYS A 140 -5.80 -3.73 28.22
CA LYS A 140 -6.48 -2.42 28.26
C LYS A 140 -7.81 -2.50 29.02
N MET A 141 -8.60 -3.54 28.78
CA MET A 141 -9.86 -3.75 29.46
C MET A 141 -9.64 -4.05 30.95
N GLY A 142 -8.64 -4.85 31.32
CA GLY A 142 -8.26 -5.10 32.68
C GLY A 142 -7.89 -3.80 33.43
N ASN A 143 -7.07 -2.97 32.83
CA ASN A 143 -6.68 -1.68 33.38
C ASN A 143 -7.87 -0.73 33.53
N PHE A 144 -8.77 -0.70 32.55
CA PHE A 144 -10.00 0.11 32.66
C PHE A 144 -10.90 -0.36 33.83
N MET A 145 -11.13 -1.66 33.96
CA MET A 145 -11.94 -2.21 35.02
C MET A 145 -11.35 -1.91 36.41
N ALA A 146 -10.02 -1.97 36.55
CA ALA A 146 -9.32 -1.65 37.78
C ALA A 146 -9.44 -0.15 38.21
N GLN A 147 -9.71 0.75 37.25
CA GLN A 147 -9.91 2.18 37.51
C GLN A 147 -11.36 2.53 37.91
N VAL A 148 -12.30 1.65 37.60
CA VAL A 148 -13.74 1.90 37.77
C VAL A 148 -14.29 1.19 39.05
N MET A 149 -13.54 0.22 39.56
CA MET A 149 -13.86 -0.48 40.81
C MET A 149 -13.11 0.15 42.01
#